data_a12adcfa943180a5844848604926d960
#
_entry.id   a12adcfa943180a5844848604926d960
#
_cell.length_a   1.000
_cell.length_b   1.000
_cell.length_c   1.000
_cell.angle_alpha   90.00
_cell.angle_beta   90.00
_cell.angle_gamma   90.00
#
_symmetry.space_group_name_H-M   'P 1'
#
loop_
_entity.id
_entity.type
_entity.pdbx_description
1 polymer ?
#
loop_
_entity_poly.entity_id
_entity_poly.type
_entity_poly.pdbx_seq_one_letter_code
_entity_poly.pdbx_strand_id
1 'polypeptide(L)'
;MGLMRFLCLSFSLTLLSCAEPSEVVDEKPQMDPVERHRMYLAQERQIIDSYIASHELVGIEPNGYGMFELSVTEGEGAMAEIGDQVIYEATVYLLDDSGVGRYTDTVELGYSQIEVGLHEALVGMKKGEKKLVLIPSFFAHGIAGDMDKVPPQSPLRYDLRLIQINR
;
A
#
# COMPACT_ATOMS: atom_id res chain seq x y z
N MET A 1 -11.92 -88.46 -42.60
CA MET A 1 -13.17 -88.13 -41.92
C MET A 1 -12.76 -87.61 -40.52
N GLY A 2 -12.59 -86.32 -40.34
CA GLY A 2 -12.11 -85.70 -39.14
C GLY A 2 -12.95 -84.46 -38.81
N LEU A 3 -13.63 -84.56 -37.71
CA LEU A 3 -14.59 -83.61 -37.23
C LEU A 3 -13.81 -82.41 -36.52
N MET A 4 -13.87 -81.24 -37.11
CA MET A 4 -13.20 -80.03 -36.60
C MET A 4 -14.15 -79.32 -35.61
N ARG A 5 -13.82 -79.40 -34.33
CA ARG A 5 -14.53 -78.69 -33.25
C ARG A 5 -14.04 -77.27 -33.21
N PHE A 6 -14.90 -76.30 -33.55
CA PHE A 6 -14.68 -74.91 -33.30
C PHE A 6 -14.88 -74.59 -31.81
N LEU A 7 -13.82 -74.12 -31.15
CA LEU A 7 -13.88 -73.62 -29.79
C LEU A 7 -14.09 -72.09 -29.83
N CYS A 8 -15.32 -71.69 -29.53
CA CYS A 8 -15.62 -70.27 -29.35
C CYS A 8 -15.03 -69.80 -28.01
N LEU A 9 -13.95 -69.04 -28.07
CA LEU A 9 -13.42 -68.26 -26.91
C LEU A 9 -14.22 -66.98 -26.80
N SER A 10 -15.13 -66.89 -25.83
CA SER A 10 -15.78 -65.62 -25.43
C SER A 10 -14.80 -64.81 -24.63
N PHE A 11 -14.31 -63.76 -25.26
CA PHE A 11 -13.46 -62.73 -24.59
C PHE A 11 -14.37 -61.74 -23.81
N SER A 12 -14.48 -61.97 -22.53
CA SER A 12 -15.21 -61.05 -21.63
C SER A 12 -14.36 -59.82 -21.34
N LEU A 13 -14.72 -58.69 -21.98
CA LEU A 13 -14.11 -57.38 -21.77
C LEU A 13 -14.67 -56.76 -20.46
N THR A 14 -13.95 -56.93 -19.37
CA THR A 14 -14.26 -56.22 -18.10
C THR A 14 -13.81 -54.77 -18.22
N LEU A 15 -14.77 -53.86 -18.35
CA LEU A 15 -14.55 -52.43 -18.22
C LEU A 15 -14.19 -52.11 -16.77
N LEU A 16 -12.90 -51.88 -16.50
CA LEU A 16 -12.44 -51.31 -15.23
C LEU A 16 -12.78 -49.82 -15.25
N SER A 17 -13.89 -49.49 -14.61
CA SER A 17 -14.24 -48.07 -14.34
C SER A 17 -13.25 -47.54 -13.28
N CYS A 18 -12.26 -46.79 -13.71
CA CYS A 18 -11.50 -45.95 -12.80
C CYS A 18 -12.41 -44.82 -12.32
N ALA A 19 -12.99 -44.97 -11.14
CA ALA A 19 -13.52 -43.84 -10.39
C ALA A 19 -12.31 -43.02 -9.89
N GLU A 20 -12.07 -41.88 -10.48
CA GLU A 20 -11.13 -40.88 -9.91
C GLU A 20 -11.67 -40.45 -8.55
N PRO A 21 -10.84 -40.49 -7.48
CA PRO A 21 -11.25 -39.90 -6.22
C PRO A 21 -11.41 -38.40 -6.44
N SER A 22 -12.63 -37.90 -6.31
CA SER A 22 -12.86 -36.46 -6.19
C SER A 22 -12.09 -35.97 -4.99
N GLU A 23 -10.94 -35.30 -5.20
CA GLU A 23 -10.29 -34.51 -4.17
C GLU A 23 -11.33 -33.49 -3.69
N VAL A 24 -11.84 -33.70 -2.49
CA VAL A 24 -12.55 -32.70 -1.75
C VAL A 24 -11.49 -31.66 -1.39
N VAL A 25 -11.34 -30.63 -2.24
CA VAL A 25 -10.59 -29.44 -1.90
C VAL A 25 -11.30 -28.84 -0.69
N ASP A 26 -10.69 -28.99 0.47
CA ASP A 26 -11.13 -28.37 1.71
C ASP A 26 -10.96 -26.86 1.52
N GLU A 27 -11.94 -26.23 0.90
CA GLU A 27 -11.97 -24.81 0.65
C GLU A 27 -12.16 -24.12 2.01
N LYS A 28 -11.03 -23.82 2.68
CA LYS A 28 -11.05 -22.95 3.85
C LYS A 28 -11.88 -21.72 3.49
N PRO A 29 -12.85 -21.33 4.34
CA PRO A 29 -13.67 -20.16 4.07
C PRO A 29 -12.76 -18.96 3.82
N GLN A 30 -12.64 -18.56 2.57
CA GLN A 30 -11.91 -17.37 2.20
C GLN A 30 -12.75 -16.19 2.67
N MET A 31 -12.14 -15.38 3.55
CA MET A 31 -12.72 -14.12 3.98
C MET A 31 -13.08 -13.27 2.77
N ASP A 32 -14.27 -12.65 2.79
CA ASP A 32 -14.71 -11.72 1.76
C ASP A 32 -13.63 -10.65 1.52
N PRO A 33 -13.29 -10.35 0.26
CA PRO A 33 -12.30 -9.33 -0.08
C PRO A 33 -12.59 -7.96 0.54
N VAL A 34 -13.85 -7.57 0.67
CA VAL A 34 -14.27 -6.30 1.30
C VAL A 34 -13.98 -6.33 2.80
N GLU A 35 -14.29 -7.42 3.48
CA GLU A 35 -14.03 -7.59 4.90
C GLU A 35 -12.53 -7.63 5.19
N ARG A 36 -11.77 -8.32 4.36
CA ARG A 36 -10.30 -8.32 4.41
C ARG A 36 -9.73 -6.90 4.28
N HIS A 37 -10.22 -6.14 3.33
CA HIS A 37 -9.78 -4.75 3.13
C HIS A 37 -10.11 -3.87 4.36
N ARG A 38 -11.30 -4.00 4.93
CA ARG A 38 -11.66 -3.28 6.17
C ARG A 38 -10.75 -3.63 7.34
N MET A 39 -10.39 -4.89 7.48
CA MET A 39 -9.45 -5.33 8.52
C MET A 39 -8.07 -4.70 8.33
N TYR A 40 -7.57 -4.64 7.11
CA TYR A 40 -6.30 -3.95 6.82
C TYR A 40 -6.34 -2.49 7.20
N LEU A 41 -7.37 -1.77 6.80
CA LEU A 41 -7.51 -0.35 7.15
C LEU A 41 -7.58 -0.15 8.67
N ALA A 42 -8.31 -1.00 9.38
CA ALA A 42 -8.41 -0.94 10.84
C ALA A 42 -7.07 -1.24 11.53
N GLN A 43 -6.34 -2.24 11.05
CA GLN A 43 -5.02 -2.60 11.57
C GLN A 43 -4.00 -1.49 11.32
N GLU A 44 -3.97 -0.94 10.10
CA GLU A 44 -3.08 0.15 9.74
C GLU A 44 -3.37 1.40 10.58
N ARG A 45 -4.65 1.73 10.78
CA ARG A 45 -5.05 2.81 11.67
C ARG A 45 -4.53 2.60 13.10
N GLN A 46 -4.60 1.39 13.61
CA GLN A 46 -4.08 1.03 14.93
C GLN A 46 -2.56 1.25 15.04
N ILE A 47 -1.82 0.90 13.98
CA ILE A 47 -0.36 1.13 13.89
C ILE A 47 -0.06 2.63 13.96
N ILE A 48 -0.77 3.44 13.17
CA ILE A 48 -0.60 4.90 13.14
C ILE A 48 -0.95 5.51 14.51
N ASP A 49 -2.09 5.15 15.10
CA ASP A 49 -2.51 5.66 16.40
C ASP A 49 -1.50 5.28 17.52
N SER A 50 -0.94 4.07 17.46
CA SER A 50 0.11 3.63 18.38
C SER A 50 1.40 4.42 18.20
N TYR A 51 1.77 4.72 16.96
CA TYR A 51 2.93 5.55 16.65
C TYR A 51 2.76 6.98 17.19
N ILE A 52 1.61 7.60 16.94
CA ILE A 52 1.27 8.94 17.46
C ILE A 52 1.40 8.98 18.99
N ALA A 53 0.85 7.96 19.66
CA ALA A 53 0.89 7.88 21.12
C ALA A 53 2.31 7.67 21.67
N SER A 54 3.09 6.78 21.06
CA SER A 54 4.45 6.45 21.52
C SER A 54 5.46 7.59 21.31
N HIS A 55 5.23 8.43 20.29
CA HIS A 55 6.06 9.58 19.98
C HIS A 55 5.54 10.91 20.52
N GLU A 56 4.46 10.86 21.31
CA GLU A 56 3.85 12.04 21.92
C GLU A 56 3.59 13.18 20.91
N LEU A 57 3.09 12.83 19.70
CA LEU A 57 2.86 13.79 18.62
C LEU A 57 1.63 14.66 18.93
N VAL A 58 1.82 15.64 19.80
CA VAL A 58 0.76 16.57 20.22
C VAL A 58 0.42 17.54 19.08
N GLY A 59 -0.88 17.70 18.80
CA GLY A 59 -1.37 18.61 17.76
C GLY A 59 -1.35 18.01 16.34
N ILE A 60 -1.03 16.73 16.20
CA ILE A 60 -1.21 16.04 14.92
C ILE A 60 -2.70 15.81 14.68
N GLU A 61 -3.18 16.15 13.48
CA GLU A 61 -4.60 16.08 13.13
C GLU A 61 -4.81 15.24 11.88
N PRO A 62 -5.92 14.48 11.80
CA PRO A 62 -6.28 13.76 10.58
C PRO A 62 -6.80 14.75 9.52
N ASN A 63 -6.37 14.56 8.27
CA ASN A 63 -6.95 15.26 7.13
C ASN A 63 -8.12 14.46 6.50
N GLY A 64 -8.74 15.04 5.45
CA GLY A 64 -9.88 14.42 4.75
C GLY A 64 -9.57 13.09 4.06
N TYR A 65 -8.29 12.73 3.90
CA TYR A 65 -7.83 11.48 3.29
C TYR A 65 -7.47 10.40 4.32
N GLY A 66 -7.58 10.69 5.61
CA GLY A 66 -7.16 9.77 6.68
C GLY A 66 -5.66 9.74 6.93
N MET A 67 -4.90 10.64 6.32
CA MET A 67 -3.52 10.94 6.69
C MET A 67 -3.51 11.82 7.94
N PHE A 68 -2.38 11.86 8.64
CA PHE A 68 -2.21 12.71 9.82
C PHE A 68 -1.10 13.71 9.57
N GLU A 69 -1.34 14.96 9.89
CA GLU A 69 -0.43 16.06 9.61
C GLU A 69 -0.13 16.89 10.86
N LEU A 70 1.14 17.23 11.03
CA LEU A 70 1.61 18.13 12.08
C LEU A 70 2.50 19.19 11.45
N SER A 71 2.10 20.47 11.53
CA SER A 71 2.98 21.57 11.18
C SER A 71 4.03 21.74 12.27
N VAL A 72 5.29 21.51 11.90
CA VAL A 72 6.45 21.63 12.81
C VAL A 72 7.00 23.05 12.79
N THR A 73 6.95 23.69 11.63
CA THR A 73 7.40 25.07 11.43
C THR A 73 6.52 25.71 10.38
N GLU A 74 5.96 26.85 10.69
CA GLU A 74 5.18 27.65 9.75
C GLU A 74 6.07 28.16 8.61
N GLY A 75 5.49 28.18 7.40
CA GLY A 75 6.12 28.79 6.25
C GLY A 75 5.65 30.22 6.00
N GLU A 76 6.25 30.86 4.99
CA GLU A 76 5.95 32.25 4.64
C GLU A 76 5.42 32.35 3.20
N GLY A 77 4.62 33.39 2.94
CA GLY A 77 4.12 33.73 1.63
C GLY A 77 2.88 32.93 1.19
N ALA A 78 2.75 32.76 -0.12
CA ALA A 78 1.62 32.06 -0.73
C ALA A 78 1.74 30.54 -0.52
N MET A 79 0.59 29.88 -0.46
CA MET A 79 0.49 28.43 -0.43
C MET A 79 0.78 27.83 -1.81
N ALA A 80 1.32 26.62 -1.84
CA ALA A 80 1.49 25.83 -3.05
C ALA A 80 0.14 25.36 -3.55
N GLU A 81 -0.12 25.54 -4.83
CA GLU A 81 -1.38 25.21 -5.51
C GLU A 81 -1.13 24.22 -6.64
N ILE A 82 -2.20 23.58 -7.12
CA ILE A 82 -2.15 22.72 -8.31
C ILE A 82 -1.64 23.55 -9.50
N GLY A 83 -0.65 23.03 -10.23
CA GLY A 83 0.03 23.71 -11.34
C GLY A 83 1.32 24.41 -10.92
N ASP A 84 1.57 24.63 -9.63
CA ASP A 84 2.85 25.16 -9.17
C ASP A 84 3.95 24.10 -9.27
N GLN A 85 5.16 24.52 -9.68
CA GLN A 85 6.35 23.68 -9.53
C GLN A 85 6.96 23.93 -8.17
N VAL A 86 7.10 22.87 -7.37
CA VAL A 86 7.65 22.95 -6.02
C VAL A 86 8.94 22.19 -5.88
N ILE A 87 9.87 22.75 -5.12
CA ILE A 87 11.11 22.07 -4.67
C ILE A 87 10.92 21.75 -3.20
N TYR A 88 11.07 20.47 -2.85
CA TYR A 88 10.90 20.00 -1.48
C TYR A 88 12.01 19.04 -1.07
N GLU A 89 12.24 18.94 0.22
CA GLU A 89 13.08 17.94 0.86
C GLU A 89 12.18 17.01 1.65
N ALA A 90 12.40 15.70 1.50
CA ALA A 90 11.71 14.67 2.25
C ALA A 90 12.72 13.76 2.95
N THR A 91 12.44 13.41 4.21
CA THR A 91 13.06 12.27 4.89
C THR A 91 11.95 11.29 5.23
N VAL A 92 12.13 10.04 4.82
CA VAL A 92 11.09 9.01 4.88
C VAL A 92 11.49 7.90 5.84
N TYR A 93 10.55 7.48 6.67
CA TYR A 93 10.71 6.42 7.65
C TYR A 93 9.53 5.45 7.62
N LEU A 94 9.79 4.21 7.98
CA LEU A 94 8.74 3.29 8.44
C LEU A 94 8.28 3.71 9.85
N LEU A 95 7.12 3.21 10.30
CA LEU A 95 6.62 3.52 11.64
C LEU A 95 7.29 2.69 12.77
N ASP A 96 8.40 2.03 12.48
CA ASP A 96 9.35 1.48 13.45
C ASP A 96 10.63 2.33 13.55
N ASP A 97 10.61 3.54 12.98
CA ASP A 97 11.72 4.50 12.84
C ASP A 97 12.87 4.04 11.92
N SER A 98 12.70 2.94 11.19
CA SER A 98 13.67 2.54 10.18
C SER A 98 13.69 3.53 9.02
N GLY A 99 14.86 4.05 8.68
CA GLY A 99 15.05 5.01 7.61
C GLY A 99 14.88 4.39 6.23
N VAL A 100 13.96 4.92 5.44
CA VAL A 100 13.77 4.55 4.02
C VAL A 100 14.69 5.36 3.13
N GLY A 101 14.70 6.69 3.28
CA GLY A 101 15.53 7.56 2.47
C GLY A 101 15.41 9.02 2.81
N ARG A 102 16.32 9.80 2.20
CA ARG A 102 16.26 11.27 2.19
C ARG A 102 16.61 11.76 0.81
N TYR A 103 15.81 12.69 0.31
CA TYR A 103 16.00 13.26 -1.02
C TYR A 103 15.46 14.67 -1.11
N THR A 104 15.91 15.39 -2.13
CA THR A 104 15.33 16.67 -2.58
C THR A 104 14.85 16.46 -3.99
N ASP A 105 13.63 16.85 -4.28
CA ASP A 105 13.02 16.68 -5.59
C ASP A 105 12.26 17.93 -6.03
N THR A 106 11.94 17.98 -7.32
CA THR A 106 11.18 19.05 -7.96
C THR A 106 10.01 18.44 -8.68
N VAL A 107 8.80 18.81 -8.29
CA VAL A 107 7.56 18.28 -8.85
C VAL A 107 6.62 19.39 -9.26
N GLU A 108 5.81 19.15 -10.29
CA GLU A 108 4.69 19.99 -10.67
C GLU A 108 3.42 19.40 -10.05
N LEU A 109 2.81 20.13 -9.14
CA LEU A 109 1.63 19.67 -8.40
C LEU A 109 0.45 19.41 -9.36
N GLY A 110 -0.15 18.23 -9.25
CA GLY A 110 -1.24 17.77 -10.12
C GLY A 110 -0.79 17.08 -11.40
N TYR A 111 0.49 17.16 -11.79
CA TYR A 111 0.98 16.61 -13.06
C TYR A 111 2.13 15.60 -12.89
N SER A 112 2.94 15.74 -11.86
CA SER A 112 4.03 14.79 -11.60
C SER A 112 3.52 13.47 -11.04
N GLN A 113 4.18 12.37 -11.42
CA GLN A 113 3.89 11.04 -10.89
C GLN A 113 4.64 10.83 -9.58
N ILE A 114 4.03 11.24 -8.48
CA ILE A 114 4.48 10.97 -7.11
C ILE A 114 3.35 10.27 -6.35
N GLU A 115 3.64 9.75 -5.16
CA GLU A 115 2.64 9.14 -4.29
C GLU A 115 1.52 10.14 -3.98
N VAL A 116 0.29 9.66 -4.04
CA VAL A 116 -0.89 10.51 -3.80
C VAL A 116 -0.82 11.22 -2.45
N GLY A 117 -0.39 10.49 -1.41
CA GLY A 117 -0.27 11.08 -0.07
C GLY A 117 0.80 12.17 0.02
N LEU A 118 1.92 12.01 -0.67
CA LEU A 118 2.97 13.04 -0.74
C LEU A 118 2.47 14.27 -1.50
N HIS A 119 1.77 14.05 -2.62
CA HIS A 119 1.15 15.13 -3.40
C HIS A 119 0.20 15.97 -2.54
N GLU A 120 -0.74 15.31 -1.85
CA GLU A 120 -1.72 15.97 -0.99
C GLU A 120 -1.06 16.72 0.17
N ALA A 121 0.03 16.16 0.73
CA ALA A 121 0.77 16.81 1.81
C ALA A 121 1.50 18.09 1.37
N LEU A 122 1.95 18.15 0.11
CA LEU A 122 2.66 19.31 -0.45
C LEU A 122 1.70 20.43 -0.85
N VAL A 123 0.48 20.10 -1.28
CA VAL A 123 -0.56 21.08 -1.60
C VAL A 123 -0.90 21.88 -0.33
N GLY A 124 -0.95 23.20 -0.45
CA GLY A 124 -1.23 24.11 0.67
C GLY A 124 -0.02 24.44 1.55
N MET A 125 1.13 23.77 1.39
CA MET A 125 2.35 24.14 2.10
C MET A 125 2.87 25.50 1.61
N LYS A 126 3.52 26.22 2.52
CA LYS A 126 4.20 27.50 2.25
C LYS A 126 5.71 27.32 2.18
N LYS A 127 6.38 28.24 1.51
CA LYS A 127 7.85 28.24 1.47
C LYS A 127 8.46 28.25 2.86
N GLY A 128 9.40 27.35 3.12
CA GLY A 128 10.08 27.18 4.39
C GLY A 128 9.34 26.34 5.42
N GLU A 129 8.07 26.01 5.16
CA GLU A 129 7.27 25.16 6.05
C GLU A 129 7.90 23.79 6.22
N LYS A 130 7.83 23.29 7.45
CA LYS A 130 8.16 21.90 7.78
C LYS A 130 6.93 21.21 8.33
N LYS A 131 6.64 20.05 7.79
CA LYS A 131 5.48 19.25 8.15
C LYS A 131 5.91 17.80 8.40
N LEU A 132 5.41 17.20 9.47
CA LEU A 132 5.43 15.75 9.66
C LEU A 132 4.10 15.19 9.16
N VAL A 133 4.17 14.18 8.30
CA VAL A 133 2.97 13.53 7.76
C VAL A 133 3.07 12.03 7.93
N LEU A 134 2.01 11.41 8.46
CA LEU A 134 1.84 9.98 8.49
C LEU A 134 0.89 9.60 7.35
N ILE A 135 1.41 8.85 6.39
CA ILE A 135 0.71 8.49 5.16
C ILE A 135 0.36 7.00 5.22
N PRO A 136 -0.94 6.63 5.22
CA PRO A 136 -1.35 5.25 5.09
C PRO A 136 -0.81 4.60 3.82
N SER A 137 -0.55 3.30 3.85
CA SER A 137 0.08 2.56 2.76
C SER A 137 -0.64 2.74 1.42
N PHE A 138 -1.98 2.81 1.44
CA PHE A 138 -2.80 2.99 0.25
C PHE A 138 -2.47 4.29 -0.52
N PHE A 139 -2.06 5.35 0.18
CA PHE A 139 -1.67 6.64 -0.39
C PHE A 139 -0.15 6.78 -0.60
N ALA A 140 0.62 5.77 -0.20
CA ALA A 140 2.07 5.67 -0.41
C ALA A 140 2.38 4.55 -1.44
N HIS A 141 3.08 3.49 -1.04
CA HIS A 141 3.49 2.40 -1.94
C HIS A 141 2.50 1.22 -2.02
N GLY A 142 1.36 1.30 -1.34
CA GLY A 142 0.25 0.36 -1.44
C GLY A 142 0.54 -1.06 -0.98
N ILE A 143 -0.15 -2.01 -1.64
CA ILE A 143 -0.09 -3.44 -1.28
C ILE A 143 1.27 -4.07 -1.61
N ALA A 144 1.98 -3.54 -2.60
CA ALA A 144 3.24 -4.12 -3.08
C ALA A 144 4.49 -3.62 -2.35
N GLY A 145 4.42 -2.43 -1.71
CA GLY A 145 5.61 -1.72 -1.26
C GLY A 145 6.42 -1.17 -2.45
N ASP A 146 7.69 -0.79 -2.22
CA ASP A 146 8.60 -0.29 -3.26
C ASP A 146 9.56 -1.36 -3.81
N MET A 147 9.45 -2.61 -3.32
CA MET A 147 10.32 -3.75 -3.63
C MET A 147 11.79 -3.56 -3.23
N ASP A 148 12.11 -2.57 -2.41
CA ASP A 148 13.46 -2.32 -1.88
C ASP A 148 13.41 -2.15 -0.35
N LYS A 149 12.98 -1.00 0.13
CA LYS A 149 13.01 -0.65 1.56
C LYS A 149 11.65 -0.53 2.21
N VAL A 150 10.60 -0.32 1.43
CA VAL A 150 9.23 -0.22 1.94
C VAL A 150 8.53 -1.56 1.76
N PRO A 151 8.28 -2.30 2.85
CA PRO A 151 7.52 -3.54 2.79
C PRO A 151 6.08 -3.33 2.28
N PRO A 152 5.42 -4.40 1.81
CA PRO A 152 4.00 -4.36 1.50
C PRO A 152 3.15 -3.81 2.66
N GLN A 153 2.15 -3.00 2.33
CA GLN A 153 1.16 -2.49 3.28
C GLN A 153 1.76 -1.73 4.46
N SER A 154 2.83 -0.98 4.22
CA SER A 154 3.51 -0.20 5.26
C SER A 154 3.10 1.27 5.20
N PRO A 155 2.48 1.82 6.27
CA PRO A 155 2.32 3.25 6.41
C PRO A 155 3.69 3.91 6.60
N LEU A 156 3.82 5.14 6.13
CA LEU A 156 5.07 5.88 6.14
C LEU A 156 4.95 7.18 6.92
N ARG A 157 6.06 7.58 7.53
CA ARG A 157 6.28 8.92 8.04
C ARG A 157 7.14 9.71 7.06
N TYR A 158 6.66 10.87 6.69
CA TYR A 158 7.40 11.87 5.92
C TYR A 158 7.69 13.09 6.79
N ASP A 159 8.96 13.45 6.89
CA ASP A 159 9.38 14.74 7.39
C ASP A 159 9.67 15.63 6.17
N LEU A 160 8.74 16.54 5.88
CA LEU A 160 8.75 17.38 4.70
C LEU A 160 9.25 18.77 5.01
N ARG A 161 9.95 19.36 4.05
CA ARG A 161 10.28 20.79 4.02
C ARG A 161 10.05 21.34 2.62
N LEU A 162 9.19 22.34 2.48
CA LEU A 162 9.00 23.03 1.22
C LEU A 162 10.08 24.11 1.06
N ILE A 163 10.92 23.96 0.03
CA ILE A 163 12.07 24.85 -0.20
C ILE A 163 11.66 26.05 -1.06
N GLN A 164 10.94 25.80 -2.15
CA GLN A 164 10.60 26.82 -3.14
C GLN A 164 9.29 26.50 -3.87
N ILE A 165 8.57 27.54 -4.24
CA ILE A 165 7.40 27.49 -5.12
C ILE A 165 7.71 28.36 -6.33
N ASN A 166 7.59 27.79 -7.55
CA ASN A 166 7.70 28.46 -8.83
C ASN A 166 6.33 28.44 -9.51
N ARG A 167 5.88 29.56 -10.00
CA ARG A 167 4.60 29.75 -10.70
C ARG A 167 4.82 30.06 -12.16
#